data_db09522eba16f776205bcc925122a1c2
#
_entry.id   db09522eba16f776205bcc925122a1c2
#
_cell.length_a   1.000
_cell.length_b   1.000
_cell.length_c   1.000
_cell.angle_alpha   90.00
_cell.angle_beta   90.00
_cell.angle_gamma   90.00
#
_symmetry.space_group_name_H-M   'P 1'
#
loop_
_entity.id
_entity.type
_entity.pdbx_description
1 polymer ?
#
loop_
_entity_poly.entity_id
_entity_poly.type
_entity_poly.pdbx_seq_one_letter_code
_entity_poly.pdbx_strand_id
1 'polypeptide(L)'
;DDNERYRLDWPGKKASLLKANTPITKTLRPCREESVNFDTTENLYIEGDNFEVLKILQESYLGKIKMIYIDPPYNTGNDFIYKDNFAKSKDEYEEELGTTDEEGGKLFRNTDSNGRYHSDWLSMMYERLVVARDLLKDDGVIFISIDDNEVHNLRKICDEIFGEENFVANIVWQSRTSISNDYEVSLNHNHTIIYSKNRNRLTFGGDPLNIDEYVNPDNEIGRASCR
;
A
#
# COMPACT_ATOMS: atom_id res chain seq x y z
N ASP A 1 -15.41 -7.16 -17.07
CA ASP A 1 -16.66 -7.64 -17.66
C ASP A 1 -17.50 -6.40 -18.03
N ASP A 2 -17.70 -6.14 -19.31
CA ASP A 2 -18.39 -4.94 -19.82
C ASP A 2 -19.84 -4.82 -19.35
N ASN A 3 -20.38 -5.85 -18.73
CA ASN A 3 -21.74 -5.90 -18.20
C ASN A 3 -21.82 -5.71 -16.67
N GLU A 4 -20.71 -5.76 -15.96
CA GLU A 4 -20.69 -5.55 -14.50
C GLU A 4 -20.84 -4.07 -14.19
N ARG A 5 -21.83 -3.74 -13.35
CA ARG A 5 -22.10 -2.37 -12.89
C ARG A 5 -21.59 -2.09 -11.48
N TYR A 6 -21.03 -3.09 -10.80
CA TYR A 6 -20.46 -2.90 -9.48
C TYR A 6 -19.20 -2.07 -9.56
N ARG A 7 -19.14 -1.04 -8.77
CA ARG A 7 -17.95 -0.20 -8.60
C ARG A 7 -17.88 0.35 -7.18
N LEU A 8 -16.70 0.51 -6.68
CA LEU A 8 -16.46 1.27 -5.46
C LEU A 8 -16.43 2.77 -5.79
N ASP A 9 -17.20 3.57 -5.08
CA ASP A 9 -17.20 5.03 -5.21
C ASP A 9 -17.19 5.69 -3.83
N TRP A 10 -16.51 6.84 -3.72
CA TRP A 10 -16.41 7.62 -2.48
C TRP A 10 -16.19 9.10 -2.79
N PRO A 11 -16.53 10.01 -1.85
CA PRO A 11 -16.22 11.42 -1.97
C PRO A 11 -14.71 11.66 -2.09
N GLY A 12 -14.27 12.22 -3.23
CA GLY A 12 -12.86 12.50 -3.51
C GLY A 12 -12.20 11.58 -4.55
N LYS A 13 -12.79 10.44 -4.91
CA LYS A 13 -12.20 9.48 -5.87
C LYS A 13 -11.77 10.12 -7.20
N LYS A 14 -12.68 10.90 -7.82
CA LYS A 14 -12.39 11.56 -9.09
C LYS A 14 -11.21 12.53 -8.98
N ALA A 15 -11.13 13.24 -7.88
CA ALA A 15 -10.07 14.19 -7.63
C ALA A 15 -8.72 13.50 -7.40
N SER A 16 -8.70 12.37 -6.66
CA SER A 16 -7.50 11.54 -6.48
C SER A 16 -6.98 11.01 -7.83
N LEU A 17 -7.88 10.56 -8.70
CA LEU A 17 -7.50 10.12 -10.05
C LEU A 17 -6.90 11.25 -10.89
N LEU A 18 -7.49 12.44 -10.84
CA LEU A 18 -6.96 13.62 -11.54
C LEU A 18 -5.58 14.00 -10.99
N LYS A 19 -5.40 14.01 -9.67
CA LYS A 19 -4.13 14.32 -9.03
C LYS A 19 -3.04 13.29 -9.41
N ALA A 20 -3.36 12.00 -9.42
CA ALA A 20 -2.44 10.96 -9.86
C ALA A 20 -1.94 11.18 -11.31
N ASN A 21 -2.77 11.73 -12.18
CA ASN A 21 -2.43 11.97 -13.58
C ASN A 21 -1.87 13.39 -13.88
N THR A 22 -1.88 14.30 -12.89
CA THR A 22 -1.37 15.66 -13.06
C THR A 22 0.16 15.67 -12.99
N PRO A 23 0.89 16.21 -13.98
CA PRO A 23 2.34 16.35 -13.92
C PRO A 23 2.77 17.26 -12.76
N ILE A 24 3.97 17.02 -12.23
CA ILE A 24 4.61 17.91 -11.27
C ILE A 24 5.87 18.54 -11.86
N THR A 25 6.30 19.66 -11.26
CA THR A 25 7.49 20.42 -11.72
C THR A 25 8.70 20.27 -10.79
N LYS A 26 8.57 19.46 -9.74
CA LYS A 26 9.64 19.21 -8.77
C LYS A 26 10.68 18.25 -9.32
N THR A 27 11.89 18.30 -8.77
CA THR A 27 13.00 17.41 -9.13
C THR A 27 13.78 16.99 -7.89
N LEU A 28 14.48 15.86 -7.99
CA LEU A 28 15.37 15.38 -6.92
C LEU A 28 16.65 16.22 -6.88
N ARG A 29 17.14 16.48 -5.67
CA ARG A 29 18.42 17.12 -5.42
C ARG A 29 19.38 16.16 -4.73
N PRO A 30 20.57 15.88 -5.29
CA PRO A 30 21.56 15.05 -4.62
C PRO A 30 22.02 15.68 -3.31
N CYS A 31 22.03 14.89 -2.23
CA CYS A 31 22.60 15.28 -0.93
C CYS A 31 23.88 14.46 -0.69
N ARG A 32 25.01 14.95 -1.23
CA ARG A 32 26.30 14.24 -1.14
C ARG A 32 26.86 14.22 0.28
N GLU A 33 26.57 15.24 1.06
CA GLU A 33 27.10 15.42 2.42
C GLU A 33 26.57 14.38 3.40
N GLU A 34 25.34 13.90 3.16
CA GLU A 34 24.67 12.89 3.99
C GLU A 34 24.71 11.49 3.38
N SER A 35 25.32 11.35 2.20
CA SER A 35 25.36 10.08 1.48
C SER A 35 26.62 9.29 1.81
N VAL A 36 26.47 7.97 1.93
CA VAL A 36 27.58 7.03 2.08
C VAL A 36 27.90 6.40 0.73
N ASN A 37 29.15 6.50 0.29
CA ASN A 37 29.61 5.96 -0.99
C ASN A 37 28.82 6.46 -2.20
N PHE A 38 28.46 7.74 -2.23
CA PHE A 38 27.56 8.35 -3.22
C PHE A 38 27.88 7.98 -4.68
N ASP A 39 29.16 7.94 -5.06
CA ASP A 39 29.56 7.69 -6.45
C ASP A 39 29.60 6.19 -6.83
N THR A 40 29.46 5.27 -5.87
CA THR A 40 29.60 3.82 -6.09
C THR A 40 28.41 3.00 -5.63
N THR A 41 27.51 3.58 -4.82
CA THR A 41 26.30 2.88 -4.34
C THR A 41 25.29 2.77 -5.45
N GLU A 42 24.58 1.64 -5.50
CA GLU A 42 23.39 1.44 -6.35
C GLU A 42 22.09 1.63 -5.55
N ASN A 43 22.18 1.92 -4.24
CA ASN A 43 21.05 2.16 -3.37
C ASN A 43 20.71 3.65 -3.35
N LEU A 44 19.41 3.95 -3.34
CA LEU A 44 18.91 5.31 -3.32
C LEU A 44 17.93 5.48 -2.15
N TYR A 45 18.20 6.47 -1.30
CA TYR A 45 17.27 6.98 -0.30
C TYR A 45 16.73 8.33 -0.77
N ILE A 46 15.42 8.49 -0.78
CA ILE A 46 14.77 9.73 -1.21
C ILE A 46 13.89 10.23 -0.07
N GLU A 47 14.14 11.44 0.38
CA GLU A 47 13.36 12.14 1.39
C GLU A 47 12.42 13.14 0.74
N GLY A 48 11.16 13.22 1.27
CA GLY A 48 10.14 14.12 0.79
C GLY A 48 8.74 13.50 0.81
N ASP A 49 7.73 14.24 0.37
CA ASP A 49 6.38 13.72 0.19
C ASP A 49 6.39 12.52 -0.75
N ASN A 50 5.95 11.37 -0.29
CA ASN A 50 6.06 10.13 -1.02
C ASN A 50 5.22 10.11 -2.32
N PHE A 51 4.11 10.83 -2.39
CA PHE A 51 3.34 10.94 -3.63
C PHE A 51 4.10 11.76 -4.68
N GLU A 52 4.70 12.89 -4.28
CA GLU A 52 5.52 13.71 -5.16
C GLU A 52 6.76 12.96 -5.64
N VAL A 53 7.41 12.22 -4.74
CA VAL A 53 8.55 11.35 -5.09
C VAL A 53 8.14 10.29 -6.11
N LEU A 54 7.01 9.61 -5.92
CA LEU A 54 6.49 8.64 -6.89
C LEU A 54 6.26 9.27 -8.26
N LYS A 55 5.74 10.50 -8.31
CA LYS A 55 5.52 11.25 -9.55
C LYS A 55 6.84 11.59 -10.26
N ILE A 56 7.86 12.01 -9.52
CA ILE A 56 9.20 12.25 -10.08
C ILE A 56 9.80 10.96 -10.64
N LEU A 57 9.65 9.86 -9.93
CA LEU A 57 10.16 8.56 -10.35
C LEU A 57 9.50 8.04 -11.64
N GLN A 58 8.28 8.45 -11.97
CA GLN A 58 7.63 8.04 -13.21
C GLN A 58 8.46 8.41 -14.45
N GLU A 59 9.17 9.54 -14.45
CA GLU A 59 9.99 9.97 -15.61
C GLU A 59 11.15 9.00 -15.92
N SER A 60 11.75 8.42 -14.88
CA SER A 60 12.95 7.61 -15.02
C SER A 60 12.73 6.11 -14.81
N TYR A 61 11.70 5.73 -14.05
CA TYR A 61 11.44 4.37 -13.60
C TYR A 61 10.11 3.77 -14.07
N LEU A 62 9.43 4.40 -15.02
CA LEU A 62 8.21 3.84 -15.61
C LEU A 62 8.45 2.40 -16.10
N GLY A 63 7.70 1.44 -15.59
CA GLY A 63 7.81 0.04 -15.95
C GLY A 63 9.16 -0.62 -15.63
N LYS A 64 9.93 -0.11 -14.65
CA LYS A 64 11.27 -0.62 -14.31
C LYS A 64 11.38 -1.26 -12.94
N ILE A 65 10.42 -1.05 -12.05
CA ILE A 65 10.47 -1.54 -10.67
C ILE A 65 9.99 -2.99 -10.61
N LYS A 66 10.83 -3.85 -10.07
CA LYS A 66 10.51 -5.29 -9.95
C LYS A 66 9.60 -5.59 -8.77
N MET A 67 9.82 -4.91 -7.64
CA MET A 67 9.05 -5.12 -6.41
C MET A 67 8.83 -3.79 -5.69
N ILE A 68 7.62 -3.60 -5.19
CA ILE A 68 7.25 -2.53 -4.28
C ILE A 68 6.75 -3.17 -2.99
N TYR A 69 7.23 -2.68 -1.85
CA TYR A 69 6.69 -3.01 -0.53
C TYR A 69 6.29 -1.73 0.16
N ILE A 70 5.05 -1.65 0.65
CA ILE A 70 4.55 -0.51 1.42
C ILE A 70 3.88 -0.97 2.72
N ASP A 71 4.01 -0.14 3.73
CA ASP A 71 3.39 -0.26 5.04
C ASP A 71 2.66 1.06 5.33
N PRO A 72 1.44 1.24 4.79
CA PRO A 72 0.70 2.49 4.91
C PRO A 72 0.09 2.64 6.30
N PRO A 73 -0.43 3.84 6.66
CA PRO A 73 -1.28 3.99 7.84
C PRO A 73 -2.46 3.01 7.79
N TYR A 74 -2.74 2.31 8.90
CA TYR A 74 -3.79 1.28 8.97
C TYR A 74 -5.18 1.86 9.23
N ASN A 75 -5.27 3.18 9.41
CA ASN A 75 -6.52 3.89 9.69
C ASN A 75 -7.18 3.45 11.00
N THR A 76 -6.39 3.41 12.07
CA THR A 76 -6.82 2.95 13.40
C THR A 76 -7.52 4.04 14.24
N GLY A 77 -7.81 5.21 13.66
CA GLY A 77 -8.35 6.38 14.34
C GLY A 77 -7.29 7.26 15.02
N ASN A 78 -6.04 6.82 15.03
CA ASN A 78 -4.90 7.58 15.58
C ASN A 78 -3.83 7.89 14.53
N ASP A 79 -4.00 7.38 13.32
CA ASP A 79 -3.03 7.52 12.25
C ASP A 79 -3.11 8.92 11.63
N PHE A 80 -1.94 9.42 11.22
CA PHE A 80 -1.85 10.64 10.43
C PHE A 80 -1.92 10.27 8.95
N ILE A 81 -2.81 10.95 8.22
CA ILE A 81 -2.92 10.83 6.77
C ILE A 81 -2.73 12.20 6.13
N TYR A 82 -2.30 12.22 4.86
CA TYR A 82 -2.19 13.47 4.11
C TYR A 82 -3.57 13.99 3.73
N LYS A 83 -3.84 15.26 4.02
CA LYS A 83 -5.09 15.91 3.65
C LYS A 83 -4.99 16.42 2.22
N ASP A 84 -5.75 15.80 1.35
CA ASP A 84 -6.00 16.36 0.04
C ASP A 84 -7.01 17.51 0.15
N ASN A 85 -6.57 18.71 -0.25
CA ASN A 85 -7.37 19.95 -0.19
C ASN A 85 -8.55 19.89 -1.16
N PHE A 86 -9.61 19.13 -0.83
CA PHE A 86 -10.86 19.17 -1.54
C PHE A 86 -11.92 19.91 -0.72
N ALA A 87 -12.07 21.21 -1.02
CA ALA A 87 -13.19 22.06 -0.65
C ALA A 87 -13.58 22.09 0.83
N LYS A 88 -12.74 22.73 1.67
CA LYS A 88 -13.20 23.34 2.92
C LYS A 88 -12.90 24.84 2.92
N SER A 89 -13.77 25.63 3.52
CA SER A 89 -13.56 27.06 3.72
C SER A 89 -12.35 27.31 4.63
N LYS A 90 -11.72 28.47 4.48
CA LYS A 90 -10.50 28.85 5.21
C LYS A 90 -10.65 28.81 6.74
N ASP A 91 -11.87 28.97 7.24
CA ASP A 91 -12.19 29.10 8.67
C ASP A 91 -12.30 27.73 9.37
N GLU A 92 -12.73 26.66 8.67
CA GLU A 92 -12.70 25.28 9.19
C GLU A 92 -11.29 24.68 9.19
N TYR A 93 -10.36 25.36 8.54
CA TYR A 93 -8.98 24.90 8.32
C TYR A 93 -8.03 25.27 9.48
N GLU A 94 -8.33 26.35 10.21
CA GLU A 94 -7.49 26.84 11.31
C GLU A 94 -7.76 26.11 12.63
N GLU A 95 -8.95 25.54 12.82
CA GLU A 95 -9.32 24.81 14.03
C GLU A 95 -8.80 23.36 14.09
N GLU A 96 -8.50 22.76 12.92
CA GLU A 96 -7.98 21.37 12.81
C GLU A 96 -6.46 21.29 12.64
N LEU A 97 -5.72 22.35 12.94
CA LEU A 97 -4.25 22.40 12.82
C LEU A 97 -3.56 21.33 13.70
N GLY A 98 -3.53 20.11 13.14
CA GLY A 98 -2.56 19.10 13.51
C GLY A 98 -1.21 19.41 12.85
N THR A 99 -0.18 18.82 13.34
CA THR A 99 1.23 18.94 12.98
C THR A 99 1.49 19.04 11.48
N THR A 100 2.27 20.03 11.07
CA THR A 100 2.97 20.05 9.78
C THR A 100 4.20 19.14 9.90
N ASP A 101 4.51 18.37 8.85
CA ASP A 101 5.82 17.75 8.73
C ASP A 101 6.91 18.83 8.55
N GLU A 102 8.18 18.44 8.68
CA GLU A 102 9.32 19.37 8.61
C GLU A 102 9.42 20.08 7.24
N GLU A 103 8.71 19.60 6.22
CA GLU A 103 8.69 20.15 4.85
C GLU A 103 7.42 20.97 4.54
N GLY A 104 6.53 21.17 5.52
CA GLY A 104 5.30 21.96 5.34
C GLY A 104 4.12 21.18 4.73
N GLY A 105 4.23 19.86 4.60
CA GLY A 105 3.12 18.97 4.27
C GLY A 105 2.12 18.90 5.42
N LYS A 106 0.83 18.98 5.12
CA LYS A 106 -0.20 18.97 6.16
C LYS A 106 -0.67 17.56 6.43
N LEU A 107 -0.20 17.00 7.54
CA LEU A 107 -0.72 15.77 8.11
C LEU A 107 -1.87 16.11 9.05
N PHE A 108 -2.96 15.38 8.98
CA PHE A 108 -4.01 15.46 9.97
C PHE A 108 -4.32 14.08 10.55
N ARG A 109 -4.75 14.08 11.81
CA ARG A 109 -5.16 12.84 12.46
C ARG A 109 -6.55 12.46 11.96
N ASN A 110 -6.64 11.30 11.32
CA ASN A 110 -7.91 10.76 10.85
C ASN A 110 -8.61 10.04 12.00
N THR A 111 -9.62 10.67 12.58
CA THR A 111 -10.36 10.14 13.72
C THR A 111 -11.72 9.59 13.28
N ASP A 112 -12.28 8.66 14.05
CA ASP A 112 -13.61 8.06 13.79
C ASP A 112 -14.74 9.10 13.73
N SER A 113 -14.54 10.28 14.31
CA SER A 113 -15.48 11.40 14.22
C SER A 113 -15.45 12.12 12.88
N ASN A 114 -14.44 11.84 12.02
CA ASN A 114 -14.39 12.38 10.67
C ASN A 114 -15.46 11.72 9.79
N GLY A 115 -16.45 12.48 9.32
CA GLY A 115 -17.49 11.98 8.41
C GLY A 115 -16.96 11.44 7.06
N ARG A 116 -15.63 11.59 6.79
CA ARG A 116 -14.93 11.10 5.61
C ARG A 116 -13.80 10.11 5.94
N TYR A 117 -13.86 9.50 7.10
CA TYR A 117 -12.81 8.65 7.68
C TYR A 117 -12.20 7.67 6.68
N HIS A 118 -13.01 6.80 6.09
CA HIS A 118 -12.56 5.86 5.06
C HIS A 118 -12.28 6.55 3.72
N SER A 119 -13.05 7.57 3.35
CA SER A 119 -12.91 8.26 2.06
C SER A 119 -11.58 9.00 1.93
N ASP A 120 -11.14 9.64 2.99
CA ASP A 120 -9.86 10.37 2.99
C ASP A 120 -8.68 9.40 2.94
N TRP A 121 -8.74 8.27 3.65
CA TRP A 121 -7.76 7.20 3.55
C TRP A 121 -7.74 6.57 2.15
N LEU A 122 -8.90 6.25 1.59
CA LEU A 122 -9.03 5.71 0.24
C LEU A 122 -8.44 6.65 -0.81
N SER A 123 -8.69 7.96 -0.69
CA SER A 123 -8.16 8.97 -1.61
C SER A 123 -6.64 9.02 -1.56
N MET A 124 -6.07 9.05 -0.36
CA MET A 124 -4.62 9.02 -0.14
C MET A 124 -3.98 7.77 -0.74
N MET A 125 -4.56 6.61 -0.54
CA MET A 125 -4.03 5.34 -1.05
C MET A 125 -4.19 5.21 -2.55
N TYR A 126 -5.36 5.58 -3.09
CA TYR A 126 -5.69 5.42 -4.50
C TYR A 126 -4.69 6.14 -5.42
N GLU A 127 -4.39 7.40 -5.15
CA GLU A 127 -3.45 8.17 -5.96
C GLU A 127 -2.04 7.57 -5.97
N ARG A 128 -1.58 7.05 -4.83
CA ARG A 128 -0.26 6.40 -4.71
C ARG A 128 -0.20 5.06 -5.40
N LEU A 129 -1.24 4.25 -5.28
CA LEU A 129 -1.31 2.94 -5.90
C LEU A 129 -1.41 3.03 -7.43
N VAL A 130 -2.13 4.03 -7.97
CA VAL A 130 -2.17 4.28 -9.43
C VAL A 130 -0.76 4.53 -9.96
N VAL A 131 0.00 5.40 -9.31
CA VAL A 131 1.37 5.71 -9.74
C VAL A 131 2.30 4.51 -9.52
N ALA A 132 2.17 3.81 -8.40
CA ALA A 132 2.96 2.61 -8.10
C ALA A 132 2.78 1.52 -9.18
N ARG A 133 1.53 1.32 -9.65
CA ARG A 133 1.25 0.38 -10.74
C ARG A 133 2.03 0.72 -12.01
N ASP A 134 2.13 2.00 -12.36
CA ASP A 134 2.84 2.44 -13.55
C ASP A 134 4.35 2.19 -13.46
N LEU A 135 4.93 2.31 -12.27
CA LEU A 135 6.35 2.05 -12.02
C LEU A 135 6.71 0.56 -12.15
N LEU A 136 5.76 -0.36 -11.87
CA LEU A 136 6.03 -1.80 -11.89
C LEU A 136 6.33 -2.31 -13.31
N LYS A 137 7.32 -3.21 -13.41
CA LYS A 137 7.52 -4.08 -14.57
C LYS A 137 6.31 -4.96 -14.81
N ASP A 138 6.17 -5.49 -16.03
CA ASP A 138 5.11 -6.45 -16.35
C ASP A 138 5.14 -7.71 -15.46
N ASP A 139 6.34 -8.15 -15.06
CA ASP A 139 6.56 -9.25 -14.11
C ASP A 139 6.80 -8.77 -12.68
N GLY A 140 6.41 -7.52 -12.40
CA GLY A 140 6.57 -6.87 -11.10
C GLY A 140 5.41 -7.18 -10.14
N VAL A 141 5.67 -6.98 -8.85
CA VAL A 141 4.77 -7.31 -7.75
C VAL A 141 4.77 -6.23 -6.69
N ILE A 142 3.60 -5.99 -6.07
CA ILE A 142 3.45 -5.10 -4.91
C ILE A 142 2.95 -5.89 -3.71
N PHE A 143 3.54 -5.60 -2.55
CA PHE A 143 3.15 -6.11 -1.23
C PHE A 143 2.69 -4.93 -0.39
N ILE A 144 1.55 -5.07 0.25
CA ILE A 144 0.93 -4.02 1.05
C ILE A 144 0.53 -4.58 2.40
N SER A 145 1.20 -4.14 3.47
CA SER A 145 0.81 -4.49 4.84
C SER A 145 -0.42 -3.71 5.26
N ILE A 146 -1.33 -4.36 5.98
CA ILE A 146 -2.56 -3.75 6.49
C ILE A 146 -3.13 -4.60 7.63
N ASP A 147 -4.01 -4.04 8.44
CA ASP A 147 -4.82 -4.77 9.41
C ASP A 147 -6.30 -4.90 8.98
N ASP A 148 -7.14 -5.39 9.89
CA ASP A 148 -8.56 -5.61 9.63
C ASP A 148 -9.36 -4.32 9.39
N ASN A 149 -8.86 -3.13 9.79
CA ASN A 149 -9.59 -1.87 9.66
C ASN A 149 -9.86 -1.52 8.18
N GLU A 150 -8.86 -1.68 7.32
CA GLU A 150 -8.96 -1.25 5.92
C GLU A 150 -8.65 -2.35 4.88
N VAL A 151 -8.37 -3.59 5.29
CA VAL A 151 -8.04 -4.68 4.35
C VAL A 151 -9.10 -4.87 3.26
N HIS A 152 -10.36 -4.74 3.61
CA HIS A 152 -11.49 -4.91 2.70
C HIS A 152 -11.61 -3.77 1.68
N ASN A 153 -11.34 -2.53 2.08
CA ASN A 153 -11.31 -1.37 1.21
C ASN A 153 -10.07 -1.38 0.32
N LEU A 154 -8.89 -1.70 0.90
CA LEU A 154 -7.65 -1.86 0.16
C LEU A 154 -7.78 -2.89 -0.94
N ARG A 155 -8.38 -4.06 -0.65
CA ARG A 155 -8.61 -5.09 -1.64
C ARG A 155 -9.41 -4.57 -2.83
N LYS A 156 -10.49 -3.84 -2.59
CA LYS A 156 -11.37 -3.30 -3.65
C LYS A 156 -10.68 -2.25 -4.52
N ILE A 157 -9.91 -1.32 -3.93
CA ILE A 157 -9.18 -0.34 -4.73
C ILE A 157 -8.03 -0.98 -5.52
N CYS A 158 -7.40 -2.01 -4.99
CA CYS A 158 -6.39 -2.77 -5.71
C CYS A 158 -6.99 -3.59 -6.86
N ASP A 159 -8.16 -4.20 -6.69
CA ASP A 159 -8.88 -4.88 -7.77
C ASP A 159 -9.19 -3.90 -8.92
N GLU A 160 -9.60 -2.67 -8.61
CA GLU A 160 -9.84 -1.64 -9.62
C GLU A 160 -8.57 -1.16 -10.33
N ILE A 161 -7.47 -0.96 -9.58
CA ILE A 161 -6.23 -0.39 -10.10
C ILE A 161 -5.41 -1.44 -10.86
N PHE A 162 -5.22 -2.62 -10.27
CA PHE A 162 -4.34 -3.66 -10.82
C PHE A 162 -5.09 -4.67 -11.68
N GLY A 163 -6.41 -4.81 -11.51
CA GLY A 163 -7.25 -5.88 -12.06
C GLY A 163 -7.41 -7.02 -11.06
N GLU A 164 -8.63 -7.52 -10.89
CA GLU A 164 -8.93 -8.63 -9.98
C GLU A 164 -8.14 -9.90 -10.33
N GLU A 165 -7.94 -10.14 -11.63
CA GLU A 165 -7.17 -11.26 -12.16
C GLU A 165 -5.68 -11.23 -11.78
N ASN A 166 -5.17 -10.06 -11.37
CA ASN A 166 -3.78 -9.86 -10.97
C ASN A 166 -3.58 -9.99 -9.45
N PHE A 167 -4.62 -10.30 -8.71
CA PHE A 167 -4.51 -10.67 -7.31
C PHE A 167 -3.68 -11.95 -7.15
N VAL A 168 -2.71 -11.92 -6.24
CA VAL A 168 -1.83 -13.05 -5.98
C VAL A 168 -2.22 -13.78 -4.71
N ALA A 169 -2.23 -13.06 -3.58
CA ALA A 169 -2.53 -13.64 -2.28
C ALA A 169 -2.87 -12.57 -1.24
N ASN A 170 -3.52 -13.00 -0.17
CA ASN A 170 -3.58 -12.33 1.11
C ASN A 170 -2.87 -13.22 2.13
N ILE A 171 -1.68 -12.82 2.56
CA ILE A 171 -0.93 -13.52 3.60
C ILE A 171 -1.39 -13.00 4.95
N VAL A 172 -1.88 -13.89 5.79
CA VAL A 172 -2.22 -13.61 7.19
C VAL A 172 -1.06 -14.06 8.05
N TRP A 173 -0.50 -13.17 8.84
CA TRP A 173 0.64 -13.47 9.69
C TRP A 173 0.42 -12.99 11.12
N GLN A 174 1.00 -13.72 12.07
CA GLN A 174 0.87 -13.41 13.49
C GLN A 174 1.71 -12.18 13.83
N SER A 175 1.05 -11.07 14.20
CA SER A 175 1.70 -9.82 14.56
C SER A 175 1.98 -9.68 16.05
N ARG A 176 1.26 -10.43 16.91
CA ARG A 176 1.40 -10.39 18.37
C ARG A 176 1.36 -11.79 18.95
N THR A 177 2.20 -12.05 19.96
CA THR A 177 2.23 -13.32 20.71
C THR A 177 1.44 -13.26 22.00
N SER A 178 1.13 -12.06 22.51
CA SER A 178 0.35 -11.87 23.73
C SER A 178 -1.15 -11.81 23.43
N ILE A 179 -1.94 -12.47 24.25
CA ILE A 179 -3.39 -12.36 24.24
C ILE A 179 -3.76 -11.04 24.91
N SER A 180 -4.50 -10.17 24.21
CA SER A 180 -5.15 -9.02 24.83
C SER A 180 -6.54 -9.43 25.31
N ASN A 181 -6.88 -9.10 26.55
CA ASN A 181 -8.22 -9.35 27.11
C ASN A 181 -9.22 -8.23 26.78
N ASP A 182 -8.85 -7.29 25.88
CA ASP A 182 -9.65 -6.13 25.56
C ASP A 182 -10.83 -6.47 24.61
N TYR A 183 -10.81 -7.65 24.00
CA TYR A 183 -11.82 -8.13 23.05
C TYR A 183 -12.26 -9.55 23.37
N GLU A 184 -13.49 -9.90 23.00
CA GLU A 184 -14.03 -11.26 23.12
C GLU A 184 -13.21 -12.28 22.32
N VAL A 185 -12.64 -11.83 21.19
CA VAL A 185 -11.68 -12.58 20.35
C VAL A 185 -10.44 -11.73 20.15
N SER A 186 -9.28 -12.22 20.57
CA SER A 186 -8.02 -11.50 20.43
C SER A 186 -7.61 -11.33 18.97
N LEU A 187 -7.36 -10.09 18.55
CA LEU A 187 -6.78 -9.77 17.25
C LEU A 187 -5.25 -9.82 17.38
N ASN A 188 -4.64 -10.82 16.77
CA ASN A 188 -3.20 -11.07 16.88
C ASN A 188 -2.51 -11.22 15.52
N HIS A 189 -3.18 -10.85 14.43
CA HIS A 189 -2.68 -10.99 13.07
C HIS A 189 -2.76 -9.67 12.30
N ASN A 190 -1.98 -9.60 11.25
CA ASN A 190 -2.07 -8.59 10.21
C ASN A 190 -2.10 -9.29 8.84
N HIS A 191 -2.36 -8.52 7.81
CA HIS A 191 -2.44 -8.97 6.43
C HIS A 191 -1.28 -8.40 5.60
N THR A 192 -0.89 -9.14 4.57
CA THR A 192 -0.09 -8.60 3.48
C THR A 192 -0.80 -8.94 2.17
N ILE A 193 -1.39 -7.93 1.55
CA ILE A 193 -2.06 -8.04 0.26
C ILE A 193 -1.01 -8.00 -0.86
N ILE A 194 -1.11 -8.92 -1.80
CA ILE A 194 -0.15 -9.05 -2.90
C ILE A 194 -0.88 -8.97 -4.24
N TYR A 195 -0.42 -8.05 -5.10
CA TYR A 195 -0.84 -7.93 -6.49
C TYR A 195 0.37 -7.97 -7.42
N SER A 196 0.18 -8.54 -8.59
CA SER A 196 1.14 -8.43 -9.70
C SER A 196 0.72 -7.35 -10.68
N LYS A 197 1.65 -6.85 -11.47
CA LYS A 197 1.34 -6.02 -12.65
C LYS A 197 0.60 -6.81 -13.71
N ASN A 198 1.09 -8.04 -13.97
CA ASN A 198 0.47 -9.00 -14.87
C ASN A 198 0.70 -10.41 -14.31
N ARG A 199 -0.37 -11.06 -13.86
CA ARG A 199 -0.31 -12.38 -13.20
C ARG A 199 0.29 -13.46 -14.09
N ASN A 200 0.09 -13.37 -15.40
CA ASN A 200 0.59 -14.35 -16.36
C ASN A 200 2.11 -14.25 -16.59
N ARG A 201 2.73 -13.15 -16.20
CA ARG A 201 4.19 -12.94 -16.32
C ARG A 201 4.92 -13.10 -14.99
N LEU A 202 4.18 -13.17 -13.89
CA LEU A 202 4.78 -13.33 -12.56
C LEU A 202 5.25 -14.78 -12.36
N THR A 203 6.52 -14.93 -11.99
CA THR A 203 7.12 -16.21 -11.58
C THR A 203 7.65 -16.11 -10.17
N PHE A 204 7.33 -17.08 -9.35
CA PHE A 204 7.92 -17.24 -8.03
C PHE A 204 9.02 -18.32 -8.13
N GLY A 205 10.23 -17.96 -7.65
CA GLY A 205 11.25 -18.93 -7.32
C GLY A 205 11.09 -19.37 -5.86
N GLY A 206 11.37 -20.61 -5.58
CA GLY A 206 11.42 -21.14 -4.21
C GLY A 206 12.55 -22.15 -4.10
N ASP A 207 13.01 -22.40 -2.90
CA ASP A 207 13.91 -23.49 -2.66
C ASP A 207 13.20 -24.82 -3.01
N PRO A 208 13.92 -25.77 -3.58
CA PRO A 208 13.33 -27.10 -3.85
C PRO A 208 12.83 -27.69 -2.53
N LEU A 209 11.60 -28.19 -2.54
CA LEU A 209 11.04 -28.88 -1.40
C LEU A 209 11.96 -30.08 -1.04
N ASN A 210 12.39 -30.13 0.21
CA ASN A 210 13.07 -31.31 0.73
C ASN A 210 12.02 -32.42 0.90
N ILE A 211 11.89 -33.25 -0.14
CA ILE A 211 10.88 -34.32 -0.18
C ILE A 211 11.05 -35.29 0.99
N ASP A 212 12.27 -35.45 1.52
CA ASP A 212 12.57 -36.36 2.63
C ASP A 212 11.89 -35.93 3.95
N GLU A 213 11.52 -34.65 4.09
CA GLU A 213 10.75 -34.15 5.24
C GLU A 213 9.26 -34.51 5.18
N TYR A 214 8.76 -34.93 4.02
CA TYR A 214 7.36 -35.27 3.77
C TYR A 214 7.11 -36.78 3.67
N VAL A 215 8.10 -37.59 4.04
CA VAL A 215 7.93 -39.06 4.09
C VAL A 215 7.02 -39.39 5.28
N ASN A 216 5.78 -39.73 4.98
CA ASN A 216 4.84 -40.24 5.95
C ASN A 216 5.29 -41.64 6.36
N PRO A 217 5.70 -41.89 7.63
CA PRO A 217 6.13 -43.21 8.09
C PRO A 217 4.98 -44.19 8.25
N ASP A 218 3.73 -43.73 8.11
CA ASP A 218 2.56 -44.58 8.10
C ASP A 218 2.14 -44.92 6.68
N ASN A 219 1.82 -46.18 6.43
CA ASN A 219 1.33 -46.65 5.12
C ASN A 219 -0.11 -46.19 4.83
N GLU A 220 -0.63 -45.18 5.48
CA GLU A 220 -1.97 -44.64 5.25
C GLU A 220 -1.94 -43.58 4.16
N ILE A 221 -2.27 -43.99 2.95
CA ILE A 221 -2.49 -43.08 1.82
C ILE A 221 -3.69 -42.17 2.15
N GLY A 222 -3.45 -40.86 2.29
CA GLY A 222 -4.50 -39.84 2.35
C GLY A 222 -4.70 -39.08 3.65
N ARG A 223 -3.86 -39.23 4.66
CA ARG A 223 -3.85 -38.33 5.85
C ARG A 223 -2.82 -37.24 5.69
N ALA A 224 -3.28 -36.04 5.33
CA ALA A 224 -2.53 -34.82 5.57
C ALA A 224 -2.66 -34.46 7.05
N SER A 225 -1.60 -34.61 7.85
CA SER A 225 -1.53 -34.01 9.17
C SER A 225 -0.89 -32.63 9.05
N CYS A 226 -1.69 -31.59 9.14
CA CYS A 226 -1.17 -30.26 9.47
C CYS A 226 -0.71 -30.29 10.93
N ARG A 227 0.57 -30.14 11.18
CA ARG A 227 1.12 -29.78 12.49
C ARG A 227 1.60 -28.34 12.43
#